data_325727dd9aeebe5f350d0dfe3dd61dfc
#
_entry.id   325727dd9aeebe5f350d0dfe3dd61dfc
#
_cell.length_a   1.000
_cell.length_b   1.000
_cell.length_c   1.000
_cell.angle_alpha   90.00
_cell.angle_beta   90.00
_cell.angle_gamma   90.00
#
_symmetry.space_group_name_H-M   'P 1'
#
loop_
_entity.id
_entity.type
_entity.pdbx_description
1 polymer ?
#
loop_
_entity_poly.entity_id
_entity_poly.type
_entity_poly.pdbx_seq_one_letter_code
_entity_poly.pdbx_strand_id
1 'polypeptide(L)'
;MNFRIGQGFDVHAFGDGDHVVLGGVRIAHDRGLQAHSDGDVAIHALCDAILGALALGDIGVHFPPDDPRWAGADSRVFLRHCAALAGADGWRVGNADVTIVGERPKIAPHAAAMRACLAADLGIGIDAIGVKATTTERLGFPGRGEGLAALAVVLMVRE
;
A
#
# COMPACT_ATOMS: atom_id res chain seq x y z
N MET A 1 -13.70 22.77 6.69
CA MET A 1 -12.82 21.80 7.37
C MET A 1 -11.77 21.37 6.37
N ASN A 2 -10.50 21.65 6.65
CA ASN A 2 -9.40 21.48 5.69
C ASN A 2 -8.64 20.15 5.93
N PHE A 3 -9.34 19.12 6.41
CA PHE A 3 -8.77 17.78 6.53
C PHE A 3 -9.83 16.70 6.21
N ARG A 4 -9.37 15.54 5.76
CA ARG A 4 -10.18 14.35 5.49
C ARG A 4 -9.40 13.10 5.92
N ILE A 5 -10.11 12.07 6.33
CA ILE A 5 -9.53 10.78 6.70
C ILE A 5 -9.98 9.77 5.66
N GLY A 6 -9.06 8.92 5.23
CA GLY A 6 -9.34 7.75 4.40
C GLY A 6 -8.75 6.48 5.00
N GLN A 7 -9.40 5.38 4.72
CA GLN A 7 -8.98 4.04 5.12
C GLN A 7 -8.96 3.16 3.88
N GLY A 8 -7.94 2.32 3.75
CA GLY A 8 -7.81 1.33 2.70
C GLY A 8 -7.50 -0.04 3.29
N PHE A 9 -7.91 -1.08 2.58
CA PHE A 9 -7.64 -2.48 2.90
C PHE A 9 -7.41 -3.24 1.60
N ASP A 10 -6.35 -4.05 1.55
CA ASP A 10 -6.07 -4.90 0.41
C ASP A 10 -5.54 -6.27 0.85
N VAL A 11 -5.72 -7.28 0.02
CA VAL A 11 -5.31 -8.66 0.26
C VAL A 11 -4.79 -9.28 -1.03
N HIS A 12 -3.66 -9.96 -0.95
CA HIS A 12 -3.15 -10.79 -2.04
C HIS A 12 -2.77 -12.18 -1.55
N ALA A 13 -3.16 -13.19 -2.32
CA ALA A 13 -2.78 -14.58 -2.06
C ALA A 13 -1.31 -14.80 -2.42
N PHE A 14 -0.64 -15.70 -1.70
CA PHE A 14 0.66 -16.20 -2.12
C PHE A 14 0.54 -17.11 -3.36
N GLY A 15 1.53 -17.05 -4.20
CA GLY A 15 1.68 -17.88 -5.39
C GLY A 15 3.15 -18.17 -5.67
N ASP A 16 3.46 -18.60 -6.88
CA ASP A 16 4.83 -18.86 -7.30
C ASP A 16 5.66 -17.57 -7.30
N GLY A 17 6.92 -17.68 -6.92
CA GLY A 17 7.85 -16.57 -6.90
C GLY A 17 8.95 -16.76 -5.87
N ASP A 18 9.91 -15.85 -5.88
CA ASP A 18 11.08 -15.85 -5.02
C ASP A 18 11.22 -14.58 -4.15
N HIS A 19 10.22 -13.70 -4.24
CA HIS A 19 10.18 -12.43 -3.50
C HIS A 19 8.75 -11.90 -3.40
N VAL A 20 8.55 -10.98 -2.47
CA VAL A 20 7.38 -10.09 -2.39
C VAL A 20 7.85 -8.64 -2.49
N VAL A 21 6.97 -7.76 -2.97
CA VAL A 21 7.16 -6.30 -2.92
C VAL A 21 6.18 -5.72 -1.93
N LEU A 22 6.66 -4.98 -0.94
CA LEU A 22 5.84 -4.38 0.11
C LEU A 22 6.35 -2.98 0.43
N GLY A 23 5.48 -1.99 0.37
CA GLY A 23 5.85 -0.59 0.58
C GLY A 23 6.95 -0.09 -0.36
N GLY A 24 6.99 -0.59 -1.59
CA GLY A 24 8.01 -0.30 -2.58
C GLY A 24 9.35 -1.02 -2.37
N VAL A 25 9.44 -1.95 -1.43
CA VAL A 25 10.67 -2.68 -1.10
C VAL A 25 10.54 -4.14 -1.50
N ARG A 26 11.51 -4.63 -2.30
CA ARG A 26 11.64 -6.04 -2.65
C ARG A 26 12.22 -6.83 -1.49
N ILE A 27 11.53 -7.87 -1.06
CA ILE A 27 11.93 -8.73 0.06
C ILE A 27 12.00 -10.16 -0.44
N ALA A 28 13.15 -10.83 -0.28
CA ALA A 28 13.31 -12.24 -0.61
C ALA A 28 12.33 -13.08 0.21
N HIS A 29 11.63 -13.98 -0.46
CA HIS A 29 10.64 -14.86 0.14
C HIS A 29 10.50 -16.10 -0.74
N ASP A 30 10.08 -17.23 -0.20
CA ASP A 30 9.92 -18.48 -0.94
C ASP A 30 8.66 -18.54 -1.81
N ARG A 31 7.84 -17.48 -1.78
CA ARG A 31 6.62 -17.34 -2.58
C ARG A 31 6.45 -15.88 -2.99
N GLY A 32 5.78 -15.65 -4.13
CA GLY A 32 5.35 -14.33 -4.58
C GLY A 32 3.92 -14.01 -4.15
N LEU A 33 3.45 -12.81 -4.48
CA LEU A 33 2.05 -12.40 -4.33
C LEU A 33 1.36 -12.45 -5.69
N GLN A 34 0.17 -13.05 -5.75
CA GLN A 34 -0.64 -13.11 -6.96
C GLN A 34 -1.35 -11.77 -7.16
N ALA A 35 -1.02 -11.08 -8.25
CA ALA A 35 -1.65 -9.83 -8.63
C ALA A 35 -1.43 -9.57 -10.12
N HIS A 36 -2.18 -8.62 -10.68
CA HIS A 36 -1.94 -8.13 -12.04
C HIS A 36 -0.69 -7.22 -12.10
N SER A 37 -0.42 -6.46 -11.03
CA SER A 37 0.79 -5.63 -10.83
C SER A 37 1.89 -6.41 -10.10
N ASP A 38 2.80 -5.71 -9.40
CA ASP A 38 3.81 -6.32 -8.52
C ASP A 38 3.25 -6.91 -7.20
N GLY A 39 1.95 -6.70 -6.93
CA GLY A 39 1.27 -7.23 -5.77
C GLY A 39 1.56 -6.53 -4.45
N ASP A 40 2.06 -5.29 -4.49
CA ASP A 40 2.33 -4.51 -3.27
C ASP A 40 1.04 -4.15 -2.52
N VAL A 41 0.62 -5.04 -1.64
CA VAL A 41 -0.61 -4.92 -0.86
C VAL A 41 -0.61 -3.68 0.05
N ALA A 42 0.57 -3.24 0.50
CA ALA A 42 0.71 -2.05 1.35
C ALA A 42 0.46 -0.76 0.55
N ILE A 43 1.02 -0.64 -0.65
CA ILE A 43 0.77 0.49 -1.54
C ILE A 43 -0.66 0.49 -2.04
N HIS A 44 -1.23 -0.67 -2.39
CA HIS A 44 -2.63 -0.73 -2.83
C HIS A 44 -3.61 -0.25 -1.76
N ALA A 45 -3.43 -0.68 -0.50
CA ALA A 45 -4.24 -0.19 0.61
C ALA A 45 -4.06 1.32 0.82
N LEU A 46 -2.84 1.83 0.67
CA LEU A 46 -2.55 3.27 0.81
C LEU A 46 -3.19 4.10 -0.33
N CYS A 47 -3.16 3.61 -1.57
CA CYS A 47 -3.87 4.23 -2.70
C CYS A 47 -5.37 4.33 -2.42
N ASP A 48 -5.99 3.25 -1.96
CA ASP A 48 -7.42 3.22 -1.63
C ASP A 48 -7.75 4.18 -0.48
N ALA A 49 -6.87 4.30 0.51
CA ALA A 49 -7.05 5.27 1.59
C ALA A 49 -7.05 6.71 1.07
N ILE A 50 -6.14 7.06 0.16
CA ILE A 50 -6.06 8.40 -0.44
C ILE A 50 -7.30 8.68 -1.30
N LEU A 51 -7.65 7.76 -2.20
CA LEU A 51 -8.79 7.90 -3.09
C LEU A 51 -10.11 7.96 -2.29
N GLY A 52 -10.27 7.12 -1.28
CA GLY A 52 -11.43 7.09 -0.40
C GLY A 52 -11.60 8.39 0.40
N ALA A 53 -10.51 8.96 0.94
CA ALA A 53 -10.54 10.25 1.64
C ALA A 53 -11.09 11.38 0.75
N LEU A 54 -10.83 11.31 -0.55
CA LEU A 54 -11.24 12.31 -1.54
C LEU A 54 -12.54 11.96 -2.27
N ALA A 55 -13.16 10.82 -1.92
CA ALA A 55 -14.36 10.30 -2.58
C ALA A 55 -14.18 10.05 -4.09
N LEU A 56 -12.99 9.58 -4.49
CA LEU A 56 -12.60 9.31 -5.88
C LEU A 56 -12.70 7.81 -6.27
N GLY A 57 -13.35 7.00 -5.44
CA GLY A 57 -13.47 5.55 -5.66
C GLY A 57 -12.27 4.78 -5.11
N ASP A 58 -11.81 3.80 -5.85
CA ASP A 58 -10.76 2.88 -5.46
C ASP A 58 -9.71 2.71 -6.58
N ILE A 59 -8.66 1.94 -6.29
CA ILE A 59 -7.56 1.65 -7.21
C ILE A 59 -8.05 0.95 -8.50
N GLY A 60 -9.07 0.12 -8.41
CA GLY A 60 -9.64 -0.60 -9.57
C GLY A 60 -10.33 0.32 -10.56
N VAL A 61 -10.89 1.44 -10.11
CA VAL A 61 -11.49 2.47 -10.98
C VAL A 61 -10.41 3.20 -11.80
N HIS A 62 -9.27 3.51 -11.17
CA HIS A 62 -8.18 4.28 -11.80
C HIS A 62 -7.21 3.40 -12.60
N PHE A 63 -7.03 2.16 -12.18
CA PHE A 63 -6.11 1.18 -12.77
C PHE A 63 -6.82 -0.16 -12.96
N PRO A 64 -7.71 -0.27 -13.98
CA PRO A 64 -8.46 -1.49 -14.20
C PRO A 64 -7.56 -2.72 -14.32
N PRO A 65 -7.87 -3.84 -13.63
CA PRO A 65 -7.02 -5.02 -13.58
C PRO A 65 -6.93 -5.77 -14.91
N ASP A 66 -7.82 -5.49 -15.84
CA ASP A 66 -7.83 -6.05 -17.21
C ASP A 66 -7.05 -5.19 -18.23
N ASP A 67 -6.57 -4.01 -17.81
CA ASP A 67 -5.76 -3.14 -18.68
C ASP A 67 -4.31 -3.66 -18.76
N PRO A 68 -3.87 -4.09 -19.97
CA PRO A 68 -2.52 -4.65 -20.13
C PRO A 68 -1.38 -3.67 -19.81
N ARG A 69 -1.65 -2.37 -19.76
CA ARG A 69 -0.64 -1.35 -19.38
C ARG A 69 -0.13 -1.55 -17.94
N TRP A 70 -0.94 -2.18 -17.08
CA TRP A 70 -0.62 -2.35 -15.67
C TRP A 70 -0.10 -3.75 -15.33
N ALA A 71 0.02 -4.65 -16.32
CA ALA A 71 0.56 -5.98 -16.12
C ALA A 71 2.00 -5.92 -15.62
N GLY A 72 2.25 -6.43 -14.40
CA GLY A 72 3.57 -6.38 -13.75
C GLY A 72 4.04 -4.99 -13.34
N ALA A 73 3.15 -3.98 -13.33
CA ALA A 73 3.52 -2.61 -13.02
C ALA A 73 4.04 -2.47 -11.58
N ASP A 74 5.03 -1.58 -11.42
CA ASP A 74 5.49 -1.11 -10.11
C ASP A 74 4.37 -0.28 -9.45
N SER A 75 3.83 -0.75 -8.33
CA SER A 75 2.73 -0.10 -7.61
C SER A 75 3.08 1.32 -7.11
N ARG A 76 4.36 1.68 -7.03
CA ARG A 76 4.78 3.04 -6.76
C ARG A 76 4.28 4.04 -7.81
N VAL A 77 4.07 3.59 -9.05
CA VAL A 77 3.43 4.41 -10.11
C VAL A 77 2.01 4.77 -9.71
N PHE A 78 1.26 3.82 -9.14
CA PHE A 78 -0.10 4.04 -8.68
C PHE A 78 -0.15 5.04 -7.52
N LEU A 79 0.77 4.90 -6.56
CA LEU A 79 0.84 5.81 -5.41
C LEU A 79 1.15 7.24 -5.83
N ARG A 80 2.13 7.44 -6.72
CA ARG A 80 2.45 8.76 -7.28
C ARG A 80 1.26 9.36 -8.05
N HIS A 81 0.51 8.54 -8.79
CA HIS A 81 -0.68 9.00 -9.49
C HIS A 81 -1.76 9.46 -8.50
N CYS A 82 -2.03 8.70 -7.43
CA CYS A 82 -2.99 9.10 -6.39
C CYS A 82 -2.57 10.40 -5.70
N ALA A 83 -1.27 10.58 -5.43
CA ALA A 83 -0.74 11.82 -4.87
C ALA A 83 -0.91 13.00 -5.83
N ALA A 84 -0.69 12.79 -7.13
CA ALA A 84 -0.88 13.83 -8.15
C ALA A 84 -2.37 14.21 -8.30
N LEU A 85 -3.30 13.24 -8.29
CA LEU A 85 -4.74 13.52 -8.29
C LEU A 85 -5.16 14.36 -7.08
N ALA A 86 -4.67 14.02 -5.90
CA ALA A 86 -4.93 14.80 -4.69
C ALA A 86 -4.40 16.23 -4.82
N GLY A 87 -3.17 16.38 -5.33
CA GLY A 87 -2.53 17.67 -5.53
C GLY A 87 -3.24 18.58 -6.52
N ALA A 88 -3.89 18.02 -7.56
CA ALA A 88 -4.67 18.79 -8.53
C ALA A 88 -5.83 19.56 -7.89
N ASP A 89 -6.39 19.02 -6.79
CA ASP A 89 -7.46 19.64 -6.01
C ASP A 89 -6.95 20.34 -4.73
N GLY A 90 -5.63 20.56 -4.62
CA GLY A 90 -5.00 21.23 -3.49
C GLY A 90 -4.91 20.41 -2.21
N TRP A 91 -5.11 19.09 -2.29
CA TRP A 91 -4.95 18.17 -1.17
C TRP A 91 -3.57 17.54 -1.16
N ARG A 92 -3.04 17.28 0.03
CA ARG A 92 -1.82 16.50 0.24
C ARG A 92 -1.98 15.55 1.41
N VAL A 93 -1.18 14.51 1.44
CA VAL A 93 -1.09 13.63 2.61
C VAL A 93 -0.43 14.41 3.75
N GLY A 94 -1.10 14.52 4.88
CA GLY A 94 -0.55 15.07 6.12
C GLY A 94 0.25 14.01 6.88
N ASN A 95 -0.32 12.82 7.02
CA ASN A 95 0.38 11.62 7.49
C ASN A 95 -0.31 10.36 6.97
N ALA A 96 0.42 9.25 6.99
CA ALA A 96 -0.11 7.93 6.68
C ALA A 96 0.40 6.88 7.67
N ASP A 97 -0.42 5.89 7.96
CA ASP A 97 -0.07 4.75 8.80
C ASP A 97 -0.51 3.45 8.12
N VAL A 98 0.43 2.53 7.94
CA VAL A 98 0.22 1.25 7.25
C VAL A 98 0.51 0.11 8.20
N THR A 99 -0.40 -0.84 8.28
CA THR A 99 -0.23 -2.10 9.01
C THR A 99 -0.26 -3.26 8.03
N ILE A 100 0.83 -4.03 7.98
CA ILE A 100 0.91 -5.26 7.17
C ILE A 100 0.58 -6.44 8.07
N VAL A 101 -0.33 -7.30 7.62
CA VAL A 101 -0.85 -8.45 8.38
C VAL A 101 -0.40 -9.74 7.71
N GLY A 102 0.36 -10.54 8.44
CA GLY A 102 0.84 -11.83 7.96
C GLY A 102 1.90 -12.44 8.86
N GLU A 103 2.13 -13.74 8.72
CA GLU A 103 3.13 -14.47 9.53
C GLU A 103 4.55 -14.24 9.01
N ARG A 104 4.71 -14.14 7.69
CA ARG A 104 5.99 -13.98 6.98
C ARG A 104 5.79 -13.19 5.68
N PRO A 105 6.83 -12.43 5.21
CA PRO A 105 8.15 -12.21 5.81
C PRO A 105 8.10 -11.32 7.06
N LYS A 106 9.20 -11.25 7.81
CA LYS A 106 9.34 -10.26 8.90
C LYS A 106 9.49 -8.87 8.30
N ILE A 107 8.66 -7.93 8.74
CA ILE A 107 8.59 -6.58 8.19
C ILE A 107 9.54 -5.61 8.89
N ALA A 108 9.76 -5.77 10.19
CA ALA A 108 10.56 -4.84 10.99
C ALA A 108 11.94 -4.49 10.38
N PRO A 109 12.70 -5.41 9.81
CA PRO A 109 14.00 -5.09 9.19
C PRO A 109 13.89 -4.18 7.95
N HIS A 110 12.70 -4.13 7.33
CA HIS A 110 12.43 -3.41 6.07
C HIS A 110 11.62 -2.12 6.27
N ALA A 111 11.08 -1.91 7.47
CA ALA A 111 10.15 -0.80 7.75
C ALA A 111 10.76 0.57 7.44
N ALA A 112 12.03 0.80 7.76
CA ALA A 112 12.69 2.08 7.48
C ALA A 112 12.80 2.35 5.97
N ALA A 113 13.15 1.33 5.17
CA ALA A 113 13.21 1.45 3.71
C ALA A 113 11.82 1.67 3.09
N MET A 114 10.78 0.98 3.59
CA MET A 114 9.41 1.19 3.16
C MET A 114 8.95 2.63 3.44
N ARG A 115 9.19 3.13 4.65
CA ARG A 115 8.86 4.52 5.02
C ARG A 115 9.54 5.53 4.09
N ALA A 116 10.81 5.30 3.75
CA ALA A 116 11.55 6.16 2.83
C ALA A 116 10.94 6.17 1.42
N CYS A 117 10.58 4.99 0.89
CA CYS A 117 9.91 4.86 -0.41
C CYS A 117 8.57 5.59 -0.44
N LEU A 118 7.72 5.33 0.56
CA LEU A 118 6.38 5.93 0.64
C LEU A 118 6.45 7.45 0.82
N ALA A 119 7.34 7.94 1.67
CA ALA A 119 7.55 9.38 1.89
C ALA A 119 7.99 10.09 0.61
N ALA A 120 8.93 9.50 -0.14
CA ALA A 120 9.41 10.04 -1.41
C ALA A 120 8.28 10.10 -2.45
N ASP A 121 7.47 9.05 -2.59
CA ASP A 121 6.37 9.00 -3.57
C ASP A 121 5.21 9.95 -3.22
N LEU A 122 4.99 10.19 -1.93
CA LEU A 122 3.96 11.12 -1.44
C LEU A 122 4.45 12.57 -1.31
N GLY A 123 5.76 12.81 -1.41
CA GLY A 123 6.35 14.14 -1.27
C GLY A 123 6.23 14.72 0.15
N ILE A 124 6.31 13.87 1.19
CA ILE A 124 6.19 14.26 2.60
C ILE A 124 7.40 13.78 3.42
N GLY A 125 7.51 14.27 4.66
CA GLY A 125 8.58 13.84 5.56
C GLY A 125 8.42 12.37 5.99
N ILE A 126 9.55 11.68 6.18
CA ILE A 126 9.55 10.27 6.63
C ILE A 126 8.93 10.10 8.02
N ASP A 127 8.96 11.14 8.83
CA ASP A 127 8.34 11.20 10.18
C ASP A 127 6.80 11.19 10.13
N ALA A 128 6.22 11.52 8.96
CA ALA A 128 4.78 11.45 8.72
C ALA A 128 4.30 10.08 8.22
N ILE A 129 5.18 9.09 8.05
CA ILE A 129 4.86 7.74 7.60
C ILE A 129 5.08 6.72 8.71
N GLY A 130 4.00 6.03 9.12
CA GLY A 130 4.05 4.84 9.95
C GLY A 130 4.02 3.57 9.11
N VAL A 131 4.88 2.60 9.41
CA VAL A 131 4.82 1.23 8.88
C VAL A 131 5.07 0.26 10.02
N LYS A 132 4.13 -0.63 10.24
CA LYS A 132 4.21 -1.69 11.25
C LYS A 132 3.58 -2.97 10.72
N ALA A 133 3.79 -4.06 11.43
CA ALA A 133 3.23 -5.34 11.06
C ALA A 133 2.68 -6.09 12.28
N THR A 134 1.76 -6.99 12.02
CA THR A 134 1.25 -7.92 13.01
C THR A 134 1.03 -9.30 12.38
N THR A 135 1.13 -10.33 13.17
CA THR A 135 0.60 -11.65 12.84
C THR A 135 -0.88 -11.71 13.19
N THR A 136 -1.55 -12.79 12.81
CA THR A 136 -2.90 -13.11 13.29
C THR A 136 -2.90 -14.26 14.30
N GLU A 137 -1.75 -14.50 14.95
CA GLU A 137 -1.59 -15.60 15.92
C GLU A 137 -2.01 -16.96 15.33
N ARG A 138 -1.66 -17.18 14.03
CA ARG A 138 -2.00 -18.35 13.23
C ARG A 138 -3.49 -18.55 12.94
N LEU A 139 -4.30 -17.52 13.12
CA LEU A 139 -5.72 -17.52 12.81
C LEU A 139 -5.99 -17.00 11.40
N GLY A 140 -7.01 -17.55 10.76
CA GLY A 140 -7.49 -17.12 9.44
C GLY A 140 -6.48 -17.35 8.31
N PHE A 141 -6.73 -16.73 7.16
CA PHE A 141 -5.91 -16.88 5.97
C PHE A 141 -4.47 -16.37 6.15
N PRO A 142 -4.21 -15.24 6.87
CA PRO A 142 -2.82 -14.83 7.09
C PRO A 142 -2.10 -15.81 8.01
N GLY A 143 -2.79 -16.30 9.04
CA GLY A 143 -2.24 -17.26 10.00
C GLY A 143 -1.93 -18.63 9.40
N ARG A 144 -2.66 -19.04 8.35
CA ARG A 144 -2.38 -20.24 7.56
C ARG A 144 -1.34 -20.03 6.47
N GLY A 145 -0.81 -18.81 6.32
CA GLY A 145 0.16 -18.50 5.29
C GLY A 145 -0.40 -18.56 3.86
N GLU A 146 -1.67 -18.23 3.67
CA GLU A 146 -2.33 -18.23 2.36
C GLU A 146 -2.10 -16.91 1.60
N GLY A 147 -1.80 -15.85 2.31
CA GLY A 147 -1.58 -14.53 1.73
C GLY A 147 -1.21 -13.47 2.76
N LEU A 148 -1.11 -12.24 2.29
CA LEU A 148 -0.87 -11.06 3.10
C LEU A 148 -2.05 -10.09 2.97
N ALA A 149 -2.33 -9.36 4.04
CA ALA A 149 -3.24 -8.22 4.02
C ALA A 149 -2.50 -6.95 4.45
N ALA A 150 -3.04 -5.80 4.07
CA ALA A 150 -2.61 -4.51 4.59
C ALA A 150 -3.80 -3.61 4.86
N LEU A 151 -3.67 -2.81 5.90
CA LEU A 151 -4.56 -1.71 6.22
C LEU A 151 -3.77 -0.41 6.14
N ALA A 152 -4.39 0.62 5.61
CA ALA A 152 -3.81 1.96 5.59
C ALA A 152 -4.82 2.99 6.07
N VAL A 153 -4.34 3.98 6.80
CA VAL A 153 -5.10 5.17 7.18
C VAL A 153 -4.30 6.39 6.75
N VAL A 154 -4.98 7.36 6.16
CA VAL A 154 -4.37 8.64 5.79
C VAL A 154 -5.15 9.81 6.39
N LEU A 155 -4.43 10.84 6.78
CA LEU A 155 -4.96 12.17 6.98
C LEU A 155 -4.58 13.02 5.77
N MET A 156 -5.60 13.45 5.02
CA MET A 156 -5.44 14.41 3.93
C MET A 156 -5.65 15.82 4.48
N VAL A 157 -4.81 16.76 4.07
CA VAL A 157 -4.90 18.18 4.47
C VAL A 157 -4.90 19.08 3.25
N ARG A 158 -5.61 20.20 3.36
CA ARG A 158 -5.65 21.24 2.33
C ARG A 158 -5.48 22.61 3.01
N GLU A 159 -4.57 23.45 2.49
CA GLU A 159 -4.35 24.82 2.95
C GLU A 159 -5.47 25.79 2.50
#